data_2c74ae73a6d3be8617d9dea96f4284f8
#
_entry.id   2c74ae73a6d3be8617d9dea96f4284f8
#
_cell.length_a   1.000
_cell.length_b   1.000
_cell.length_c   1.000
_cell.angle_alpha   90.00
_cell.angle_beta   90.00
_cell.angle_gamma   90.00
#
_symmetry.space_group_name_H-M   'P 1'
#
loop_
_entity.id
_entity.type
_entity.pdbx_description
1 polymer ?
#
loop_
_entity_poly.entity_id
_entity_poly.type
_entity_poly.pdbx_seq_one_letter_code
_entity_poly.pdbx_strand_id
1 'polypeptide(L)'
;MEIKRYGEKEFLSADKLYIRENEIHIWCICWPEMTDFWVNHEYILSGQELEQAGRFRFSEDRMRYIAGKVVVRLLLKRYLDVETIDFSVSEWGKPYHKKIAGKQTVDFNISHSGEFILEGFAVGMDIGVDVQEMAGCPDYREIAGNFYTAEEAEDVKNEGPDLFFQYWAAKEAYVKALGIGLGRGMDFFSVRNGEIIEKGRNDQGWFLYPVRIKGYAAYVAVHKKGDESNGL
;
A
#
# COMPACT_ATOMS: atom_id res chain seq x y z
N MET A 1 -7.06 17.98 0.78
CA MET A 1 -6.52 16.68 1.19
C MET A 1 -5.08 16.91 1.65
N GLU A 2 -4.72 16.44 2.84
CA GLU A 2 -3.40 16.64 3.45
C GLU A 2 -2.68 15.30 3.55
N ILE A 3 -1.44 15.23 3.08
CA ILE A 3 -0.62 14.01 3.20
C ILE A 3 0.46 14.25 4.23
N LYS A 4 0.48 13.40 5.27
CA LYS A 4 1.50 13.39 6.32
C LYS A 4 2.38 12.15 6.16
N ARG A 5 3.69 12.33 6.26
CA ARG A 5 4.67 11.25 6.13
C ARG A 5 5.39 11.04 7.45
N TYR A 6 5.57 9.78 7.78
CA TYR A 6 6.18 9.31 9.02
C TYR A 6 7.21 8.22 8.72
N GLY A 7 8.19 8.09 9.59
CA GLY A 7 9.23 7.07 9.52
C GLY A 7 9.39 6.34 10.84
N GLU A 8 10.54 5.68 11.00
CA GLU A 8 10.89 4.84 12.15
C GLU A 8 10.84 5.62 13.46
N LYS A 9 11.32 6.86 13.46
CA LYS A 9 11.38 7.70 14.67
C LYS A 9 9.99 7.97 15.24
N GLU A 10 9.06 8.40 14.40
CA GLU A 10 7.68 8.63 14.78
C GLU A 10 6.99 7.31 15.16
N PHE A 11 7.30 6.23 14.44
CA PHE A 11 6.77 4.90 14.74
C PHE A 11 7.17 4.42 16.13
N LEU A 12 8.42 4.63 16.54
CA LEU A 12 8.91 4.21 17.85
C LEU A 12 8.41 5.10 18.99
N SER A 13 8.13 6.38 18.72
CA SER A 13 7.78 7.37 19.77
C SER A 13 6.29 7.62 19.95
N ALA A 14 5.44 7.22 18.99
CA ALA A 14 4.02 7.51 19.04
C ALA A 14 3.27 6.49 19.89
N ASP A 15 2.67 6.92 21.00
CA ASP A 15 1.80 6.07 21.81
C ASP A 15 0.36 6.04 21.25
N LYS A 16 -0.14 7.19 20.81
CA LYS A 16 -1.48 7.37 20.25
C LYS A 16 -1.44 8.23 19.00
N LEU A 17 -2.23 7.85 18.03
CA LEU A 17 -2.31 8.53 16.75
C LEU A 17 -3.73 9.01 16.47
N TYR A 18 -3.82 10.15 15.80
CA TYR A 18 -5.09 10.72 15.35
C TYR A 18 -5.04 10.97 13.85
N ILE A 19 -6.06 10.53 13.16
CA ILE A 19 -6.24 10.79 11.74
C ILE A 19 -7.63 11.38 11.52
N ARG A 20 -7.71 12.46 10.75
CA ARG A 20 -8.96 13.16 10.46
C ARG A 20 -9.45 12.80 9.05
N GLU A 21 -10.70 13.07 8.78
CA GLU A 21 -11.20 13.10 7.42
C GLU A 21 -10.37 14.04 6.54
N ASN A 22 -10.11 13.64 5.30
CA ASN A 22 -9.24 14.33 4.34
C ASN A 22 -7.73 14.37 4.71
N GLU A 23 -7.29 13.63 5.72
CA GLU A 23 -5.88 13.34 5.98
C GLU A 23 -5.51 11.95 5.44
N ILE A 24 -4.31 11.84 4.91
CA ILE A 24 -3.68 10.59 4.49
C ILE A 24 -2.36 10.48 5.24
N HIS A 25 -2.20 9.42 6.00
CA HIS A 25 -0.97 9.16 6.72
C HIS A 25 -0.18 8.06 6.01
N ILE A 26 1.05 8.35 5.64
CA ILE A 26 1.97 7.44 4.96
C ILE A 26 3.13 7.13 5.89
N TRP A 27 3.28 5.85 6.20
CA TRP A 27 4.38 5.31 6.98
C TRP A 27 5.35 4.61 6.05
N CYS A 28 6.60 5.05 6.10
CA CYS A 28 7.69 4.47 5.32
C CYS A 28 8.74 3.97 6.31
N ILE A 29 8.85 2.65 6.43
CA ILE A 29 9.68 2.00 7.44
C ILE A 29 10.78 1.19 6.75
N CYS A 30 12.04 1.51 7.06
CA CYS A 30 13.20 0.71 6.69
C CYS A 30 13.31 -0.47 7.68
N TRP A 31 12.77 -1.63 7.30
CA TRP A 31 12.63 -2.75 8.22
C TRP A 31 13.96 -3.32 8.73
N PRO A 32 15.09 -3.35 7.98
CA PRO A 32 16.35 -3.87 8.46
C PRO A 32 16.93 -3.09 9.65
N GLU A 33 16.63 -1.78 9.74
CA GLU A 33 17.11 -0.94 10.85
C GLU A 33 16.47 -1.28 12.20
N MET A 34 15.40 -2.10 12.19
CA MET A 34 14.62 -2.42 13.38
C MET A 34 14.44 -3.92 13.60
N THR A 35 15.38 -4.75 13.16
CA THR A 35 15.25 -6.22 13.20
C THR A 35 14.95 -6.76 14.59
N ASP A 36 15.64 -6.30 15.62
CA ASP A 36 15.40 -6.72 17.00
C ASP A 36 14.00 -6.33 17.50
N PHE A 37 13.50 -5.19 17.04
CA PHE A 37 12.14 -4.76 17.35
C PHE A 37 11.11 -5.73 16.78
N TRP A 38 11.25 -6.15 15.54
CA TRP A 38 10.31 -7.09 14.90
C TRP A 38 10.30 -8.44 15.58
N VAL A 39 11.48 -8.99 15.89
CA VAL A 39 11.61 -10.26 16.63
C VAL A 39 10.93 -10.17 17.99
N ASN A 40 11.15 -9.10 18.72
CA ASN A 40 10.56 -8.91 20.05
C ASN A 40 9.05 -8.68 20.03
N HIS A 41 8.45 -8.33 18.85
CA HIS A 41 7.02 -8.09 18.71
C HIS A 41 6.30 -9.16 17.87
N GLU A 42 6.98 -10.24 17.47
CA GLU A 42 6.38 -11.34 16.69
C GLU A 42 5.17 -11.97 17.40
N TYR A 43 5.12 -11.90 18.72
CA TYR A 43 4.03 -12.44 19.54
C TYR A 43 2.67 -11.79 19.30
N ILE A 44 2.62 -10.63 18.66
CA ILE A 44 1.34 -9.96 18.33
C ILE A 44 0.68 -10.50 17.07
N LEU A 45 1.38 -11.34 16.30
CA LEU A 45 0.86 -11.98 15.10
C LEU A 45 -0.09 -13.12 15.45
N SER A 46 -1.06 -13.36 14.58
CA SER A 46 -1.93 -14.53 14.69
C SER A 46 -1.17 -15.83 14.36
N GLY A 47 -1.69 -16.97 14.84
CA GLY A 47 -1.11 -18.27 14.53
C GLY A 47 -1.02 -18.54 13.02
N GLN A 48 -2.00 -18.09 12.23
CA GLN A 48 -1.99 -18.21 10.76
C GLN A 48 -0.87 -17.36 10.13
N GLU A 49 -0.63 -16.17 10.65
CA GLU A 49 0.45 -15.31 10.16
C GLU A 49 1.82 -15.87 10.52
N LEU A 50 1.97 -16.45 11.70
CA LEU A 50 3.20 -17.13 12.11
C LEU A 50 3.47 -18.38 11.25
N GLU A 51 2.43 -19.17 10.96
CA GLU A 51 2.53 -20.30 10.05
C GLU A 51 2.94 -19.84 8.63
N GLN A 52 2.32 -18.77 8.12
CA GLN A 52 2.70 -18.19 6.83
C GLN A 52 4.13 -17.67 6.83
N ALA A 53 4.57 -17.00 7.90
CA ALA A 53 5.95 -16.56 8.06
C ALA A 53 6.95 -17.73 8.01
N GLY A 54 6.58 -18.88 8.58
CA GLY A 54 7.39 -20.10 8.53
C GLY A 54 7.54 -20.74 7.15
N ARG A 55 6.70 -20.37 6.17
CA ARG A 55 6.75 -20.90 4.79
C ARG A 55 7.76 -20.18 3.89
N PHE A 56 8.25 -19.01 4.30
CA PHE A 56 9.25 -18.28 3.51
C PHE A 56 10.59 -19.03 3.52
N ARG A 57 11.16 -19.17 2.32
CA ARG A 57 12.46 -19.84 2.13
C ARG A 57 13.62 -18.99 2.63
N PHE A 58 13.55 -17.66 2.40
CA PHE A 58 14.61 -16.72 2.76
C PHE A 58 14.25 -15.97 4.04
N SER A 59 15.23 -15.81 4.92
CA SER A 59 15.06 -15.11 6.20
C SER A 59 14.64 -13.65 6.05
N GLU A 60 15.12 -12.98 5.01
CA GLU A 60 14.79 -11.60 4.70
C GLU A 60 13.30 -11.45 4.32
N ASP A 61 12.77 -12.34 3.48
CA ASP A 61 11.36 -12.34 3.10
C ASP A 61 10.46 -12.63 4.31
N ARG A 62 10.88 -13.60 5.16
CA ARG A 62 10.21 -13.88 6.42
C ARG A 62 10.18 -12.64 7.31
N MET A 63 11.32 -11.99 7.51
CA MET A 63 11.41 -10.83 8.40
C MET A 63 10.63 -9.65 7.86
N ARG A 64 10.70 -9.36 6.57
CA ARG A 64 9.91 -8.32 5.91
C ARG A 64 8.41 -8.54 6.07
N TYR A 65 7.95 -9.79 5.92
CA TYR A 65 6.55 -10.15 6.17
C TYR A 65 6.14 -9.90 7.62
N ILE A 66 6.94 -10.37 8.59
CA ILE A 66 6.70 -10.15 10.03
C ILE A 66 6.65 -8.66 10.33
N ALA A 67 7.64 -7.89 9.88
CA ALA A 67 7.71 -6.45 10.10
C ALA A 67 6.45 -5.73 9.57
N GLY A 68 6.01 -6.01 8.35
CA GLY A 68 4.78 -5.42 7.80
C GLY A 68 3.55 -5.76 8.64
N LYS A 69 3.44 -7.00 9.14
CA LYS A 69 2.32 -7.40 10.00
C LYS A 69 2.37 -6.75 11.38
N VAL A 70 3.56 -6.57 11.94
CA VAL A 70 3.76 -5.88 13.22
C VAL A 70 3.42 -4.40 13.07
N VAL A 71 3.94 -3.73 12.05
CA VAL A 71 3.71 -2.29 11.81
C VAL A 71 2.21 -1.99 11.72
N VAL A 72 1.48 -2.65 10.84
CA VAL A 72 0.05 -2.37 10.66
C VAL A 72 -0.76 -2.61 11.93
N ARG A 73 -0.45 -3.67 12.70
CA ARG A 73 -1.16 -3.94 13.96
C ARG A 73 -0.93 -2.85 14.99
N LEU A 74 0.33 -2.44 15.18
CA LEU A 74 0.67 -1.41 16.14
C LEU A 74 0.10 -0.06 15.75
N LEU A 75 0.15 0.31 14.46
CA LEU A 75 -0.42 1.56 14.00
C LEU A 75 -1.94 1.60 14.14
N LEU A 76 -2.65 0.54 13.74
CA LEU A 76 -4.11 0.48 13.91
C LEU A 76 -4.51 0.49 15.39
N LYS A 77 -3.79 -0.20 16.28
CA LYS A 77 -4.04 -0.11 17.73
C LYS A 77 -3.93 1.33 18.23
N ARG A 78 -2.92 2.07 17.77
CA ARG A 78 -2.70 3.48 18.15
C ARG A 78 -3.75 4.43 17.56
N TYR A 79 -4.17 4.22 16.29
CA TYR A 79 -5.23 5.02 15.66
C TYR A 79 -6.60 4.78 16.27
N LEU A 80 -6.89 3.54 16.62
CA LEU A 80 -8.20 3.14 17.13
C LEU A 80 -8.27 3.15 18.68
N ASP A 81 -7.12 3.31 19.34
CA ASP A 81 -7.03 3.28 20.81
C ASP A 81 -7.67 1.99 21.37
N VAL A 82 -7.11 0.84 20.95
CA VAL A 82 -7.58 -0.50 21.30
C VAL A 82 -6.42 -1.44 21.59
N GLU A 83 -6.66 -2.48 22.40
CA GLU A 83 -5.62 -3.44 22.78
C GLU A 83 -5.36 -4.52 21.70
N THR A 84 -6.39 -4.87 20.94
CA THR A 84 -6.30 -5.92 19.91
C THR A 84 -6.97 -5.51 18.62
N ILE A 85 -6.48 -6.03 17.50
CA ILE A 85 -7.05 -5.83 16.17
C ILE A 85 -7.26 -7.19 15.51
N ASP A 86 -8.50 -7.44 15.08
CA ASP A 86 -8.86 -8.58 14.25
C ASP A 86 -8.91 -8.16 12.79
N PHE A 87 -8.18 -8.89 11.96
CA PHE A 87 -8.21 -8.73 10.52
C PHE A 87 -9.16 -9.74 9.88
N SER A 88 -9.76 -9.26 8.79
CA SER A 88 -10.43 -10.08 7.79
C SER A 88 -9.82 -9.76 6.43
N VAL A 89 -10.11 -10.57 5.44
CA VAL A 89 -9.71 -10.34 4.05
C VAL A 89 -10.95 -10.23 3.17
N SER A 90 -10.92 -9.35 2.20
CA SER A 90 -11.96 -9.25 1.18
C SER A 90 -11.91 -10.48 0.26
N GLU A 91 -12.89 -10.60 -0.62
CA GLU A 91 -12.93 -11.65 -1.66
C GLU A 91 -11.63 -11.71 -2.49
N TRP A 92 -11.00 -10.56 -2.70
CA TRP A 92 -9.75 -10.42 -3.48
C TRP A 92 -8.48 -10.36 -2.62
N GLY A 93 -8.58 -10.72 -1.34
CA GLY A 93 -7.42 -10.80 -0.45
C GLY A 93 -6.95 -9.48 0.17
N LYS A 94 -7.64 -8.35 -0.06
CA LYS A 94 -7.30 -7.08 0.60
C LYS A 94 -7.63 -7.17 2.10
N PRO A 95 -6.66 -6.96 3.01
CA PRO A 95 -6.93 -6.99 4.45
C PRO A 95 -7.71 -5.75 4.88
N TYR A 96 -8.61 -5.94 5.83
CA TYR A 96 -9.33 -4.88 6.52
C TYR A 96 -9.55 -5.25 7.99
N HIS A 97 -9.72 -4.25 8.86
CA HIS A 97 -10.15 -4.51 10.23
C HIS A 97 -11.66 -4.46 10.35
N LYS A 98 -12.22 -5.28 11.24
CA LYS A 98 -13.66 -5.24 11.53
C LYS A 98 -14.01 -3.93 12.21
N LYS A 99 -15.21 -3.41 11.90
CA LYS A 99 -15.73 -2.20 12.54
C LYS A 99 -15.83 -2.40 14.06
N ILE A 100 -15.25 -1.50 14.82
CA ILE A 100 -15.26 -1.50 16.29
C ILE A 100 -16.31 -0.49 16.75
N ALA A 101 -17.23 -0.91 17.63
CA ALA A 101 -18.30 -0.05 18.12
C ALA A 101 -17.73 1.20 18.82
N GLY A 102 -18.25 2.37 18.48
CA GLY A 102 -17.80 3.65 19.03
C GLY A 102 -16.45 4.16 18.53
N LYS A 103 -15.81 3.46 17.57
CA LYS A 103 -14.56 3.89 16.94
C LYS A 103 -14.79 4.23 15.47
N GLN A 104 -13.97 5.15 14.94
CA GLN A 104 -13.94 5.43 13.49
C GLN A 104 -13.41 4.22 12.72
N THR A 105 -13.80 4.10 11.45
CA THR A 105 -13.17 3.13 10.55
C THR A 105 -11.95 3.77 9.91
N VAL A 106 -10.81 3.12 10.05
CA VAL A 106 -9.55 3.55 9.41
C VAL A 106 -9.27 2.60 8.26
N ASP A 107 -9.37 3.11 7.05
CA ASP A 107 -8.97 2.38 5.84
C ASP A 107 -7.45 2.33 5.77
N PHE A 108 -6.88 1.21 5.33
CA PHE A 108 -5.45 1.04 5.23
C PHE A 108 -5.04 0.15 4.06
N ASN A 109 -3.80 0.31 3.63
CA ASN A 109 -3.18 -0.58 2.67
C ASN A 109 -1.67 -0.71 2.93
N ILE A 110 -1.08 -1.83 2.52
CA ILE A 110 0.30 -2.21 2.80
C ILE A 110 0.99 -2.62 1.51
N SER A 111 2.23 -2.19 1.32
CA SER A 111 3.15 -2.72 0.34
C SER A 111 4.55 -2.84 0.93
N HIS A 112 5.38 -3.71 0.36
CA HIS A 112 6.78 -3.84 0.75
C HIS A 112 7.62 -4.30 -0.44
N SER A 113 8.82 -3.76 -0.56
CA SER A 113 9.82 -4.17 -1.55
C SER A 113 11.21 -3.85 -1.01
N GLY A 114 12.19 -4.71 -1.28
CA GLY A 114 13.55 -4.52 -0.78
C GLY A 114 13.60 -4.28 0.73
N GLU A 115 14.13 -3.15 1.14
CA GLU A 115 14.27 -2.78 2.55
C GLU A 115 13.07 -1.99 3.11
N PHE A 116 12.09 -1.60 2.28
CA PHE A 116 11.00 -0.73 2.72
C PHE A 116 9.66 -1.43 2.84
N ILE A 117 8.95 -1.04 3.89
CA ILE A 117 7.52 -1.26 4.10
C ILE A 117 6.84 0.10 3.94
N LEU A 118 5.82 0.16 3.10
CA LEU A 118 4.99 1.35 2.88
C LEU A 118 3.57 1.03 3.33
N GLU A 119 3.05 1.82 4.26
CA GLU A 119 1.67 1.68 4.72
C GLU A 119 0.94 3.02 4.61
N GLY A 120 -0.28 2.97 4.10
CA GLY A 120 -1.17 4.12 3.99
C GLY A 120 -2.40 3.94 4.86
N PHE A 121 -2.80 5.02 5.54
CA PHE A 121 -4.02 5.08 6.37
C PHE A 121 -4.85 6.29 5.99
N ALA A 122 -6.15 6.13 5.97
CA ALA A 122 -7.13 7.18 5.69
C ALA A 122 -8.45 6.92 6.39
N VAL A 123 -9.31 7.94 6.47
CA VAL A 123 -10.68 7.83 7.00
C VAL A 123 -11.66 8.26 5.91
N GLY A 124 -12.65 7.41 5.62
CA GLY A 124 -13.66 7.69 4.61
C GLY A 124 -13.13 7.73 3.17
N MET A 125 -12.02 7.04 2.91
CA MET A 125 -11.40 6.98 1.58
C MET A 125 -11.02 5.54 1.23
N ASP A 126 -11.11 5.20 -0.06
CA ASP A 126 -10.39 4.05 -0.57
C ASP A 126 -8.92 4.42 -0.69
N ILE A 127 -8.05 3.56 -0.21
CA ILE A 127 -6.60 3.78 -0.23
C ILE A 127 -5.87 2.53 -0.71
N GLY A 128 -4.86 2.74 -1.54
CA GLY A 128 -3.89 1.74 -1.95
C GLY A 128 -2.49 2.36 -2.01
N VAL A 129 -1.50 1.59 -1.62
CA VAL A 129 -0.09 1.97 -1.68
C VAL A 129 0.70 0.90 -2.38
N ASP A 130 1.72 1.32 -3.12
CA ASP A 130 2.71 0.41 -3.64
C ASP A 130 4.12 0.99 -3.56
N VAL A 131 5.10 0.12 -3.31
CA VAL A 131 6.53 0.43 -3.33
C VAL A 131 7.27 -0.66 -4.06
N GLN A 132 8.15 -0.29 -4.99
CA GLN A 132 8.97 -1.20 -5.79
C GLN A 132 10.42 -0.75 -5.77
N GLU A 133 11.31 -1.63 -5.37
CA GLU A 133 12.75 -1.40 -5.53
C GLU A 133 13.08 -1.33 -7.02
N MET A 134 13.74 -0.26 -7.45
CA MET A 134 14.17 -0.09 -8.84
C MET A 134 15.48 -0.87 -9.10
N ALA A 135 15.42 -2.18 -8.82
CA ALA A 135 16.50 -3.10 -9.11
C ALA A 135 16.38 -3.64 -10.54
N GLY A 136 17.49 -4.12 -11.11
CA GLY A 136 17.52 -4.58 -12.49
C GLY A 136 16.41 -5.56 -12.85
N CYS A 137 15.60 -5.19 -13.84
CA CYS A 137 14.54 -6.00 -14.42
C CYS A 137 14.80 -6.12 -15.93
N PRO A 138 15.54 -7.14 -16.40
CA PRO A 138 15.91 -7.25 -17.82
C PRO A 138 14.68 -7.37 -18.74
N ASP A 139 13.60 -7.97 -18.25
CA ASP A 139 12.39 -8.28 -19.02
C ASP A 139 11.32 -7.17 -18.90
N TYR A 140 11.68 -5.98 -18.43
CA TYR A 140 10.73 -4.89 -18.16
C TYR A 140 9.87 -4.50 -19.39
N ARG A 141 10.42 -4.60 -20.60
CA ARG A 141 9.69 -4.28 -21.83
C ARG A 141 8.61 -5.33 -22.16
N GLU A 142 8.94 -6.60 -21.94
CA GLU A 142 7.98 -7.69 -22.14
C GLU A 142 6.85 -7.61 -21.11
N ILE A 143 7.21 -7.36 -19.85
CA ILE A 143 6.22 -7.17 -18.76
C ILE A 143 5.33 -5.97 -19.08
N ALA A 144 5.90 -4.83 -19.49
CA ALA A 144 5.12 -3.65 -19.89
C ALA A 144 4.16 -3.97 -21.05
N GLY A 145 4.61 -4.71 -22.07
CA GLY A 145 3.77 -5.13 -23.20
C GLY A 145 2.59 -6.01 -22.82
N ASN A 146 2.69 -6.76 -21.72
CA ASN A 146 1.66 -7.67 -21.23
C ASN A 146 0.68 -7.04 -20.22
N PHE A 147 1.11 -6.01 -19.49
CA PHE A 147 0.36 -5.49 -18.34
C PHE A 147 -0.02 -4.00 -18.46
N TYR A 148 0.57 -3.26 -19.38
CA TYR A 148 0.29 -1.83 -19.54
C TYR A 148 -0.57 -1.57 -20.76
N THR A 149 -1.11 -0.35 -20.87
CA THR A 149 -1.72 0.09 -22.13
C THR A 149 -0.67 0.19 -23.23
N ALA A 150 -1.09 0.17 -24.48
CA ALA A 150 -0.16 0.25 -25.62
C ALA A 150 0.70 1.54 -25.56
N GLU A 151 0.09 2.65 -25.16
CA GLU A 151 0.77 3.94 -25.02
C GLU A 151 1.81 3.92 -23.89
N GLU A 152 1.48 3.35 -22.74
CA GLU A 152 2.41 3.21 -21.60
C GLU A 152 3.56 2.26 -21.94
N ALA A 153 3.30 1.16 -22.64
CA ALA A 153 4.34 0.26 -23.09
C ALA A 153 5.31 0.91 -24.07
N GLU A 154 4.83 1.78 -24.97
CA GLU A 154 5.67 2.56 -25.87
C GLU A 154 6.46 3.64 -25.13
N ASP A 155 5.87 4.32 -24.13
CA ASP A 155 6.59 5.25 -23.25
C ASP A 155 7.75 4.54 -22.53
N VAL A 156 7.51 3.36 -21.93
CA VAL A 156 8.53 2.55 -21.25
C VAL A 156 9.65 2.10 -22.19
N LYS A 157 9.30 1.74 -23.42
CA LYS A 157 10.30 1.36 -24.42
C LYS A 157 11.26 2.51 -24.76
N ASN A 158 10.74 3.74 -24.77
CA ASN A 158 11.49 4.94 -25.11
C ASN A 158 12.27 5.52 -23.92
N GLU A 159 11.71 5.51 -22.70
CA GLU A 159 12.29 6.16 -21.53
C GLU A 159 13.01 5.18 -20.59
N GLY A 160 12.75 3.89 -20.69
CA GLY A 160 13.54 2.87 -19.99
C GLY A 160 12.93 2.35 -18.68
N PRO A 161 13.74 1.60 -17.89
CA PRO A 161 13.24 0.85 -16.75
C PRO A 161 12.74 1.71 -15.59
N ASP A 162 13.24 2.92 -15.41
CA ASP A 162 12.78 3.79 -14.33
C ASP A 162 11.30 4.14 -14.49
N LEU A 163 10.87 4.45 -15.74
CA LEU A 163 9.47 4.70 -16.02
C LEU A 163 8.60 3.43 -15.87
N PHE A 164 9.15 2.26 -16.22
CA PHE A 164 8.48 0.98 -15.97
C PHE A 164 8.13 0.83 -14.49
N PHE A 165 9.08 1.01 -13.57
CA PHE A 165 8.82 0.89 -12.14
C PHE A 165 7.84 1.94 -11.63
N GLN A 166 7.90 3.17 -12.15
CA GLN A 166 6.95 4.22 -11.78
C GLN A 166 5.52 3.86 -12.19
N TYR A 167 5.31 3.40 -13.42
CA TYR A 167 3.99 2.97 -13.88
C TYR A 167 3.52 1.73 -13.13
N TRP A 168 4.41 0.76 -12.86
CA TRP A 168 4.07 -0.42 -12.07
C TRP A 168 3.54 -0.03 -10.70
N ALA A 169 4.31 0.73 -9.93
CA ALA A 169 3.92 1.13 -8.57
C ALA A 169 2.64 1.98 -8.56
N ALA A 170 2.46 2.87 -9.54
CA ALA A 170 1.25 3.67 -9.66
C ALA A 170 0.01 2.83 -9.98
N LYS A 171 0.12 1.87 -10.91
CA LYS A 171 -0.95 0.94 -11.28
C LYS A 171 -1.32 -0.01 -10.13
N GLU A 172 -0.31 -0.58 -9.47
CA GLU A 172 -0.50 -1.44 -8.30
C GLU A 172 -1.19 -0.69 -7.16
N ALA A 173 -0.78 0.54 -6.86
CA ALA A 173 -1.42 1.35 -5.84
C ALA A 173 -2.92 1.56 -6.15
N TYR A 174 -3.28 1.84 -7.42
CA TYR A 174 -4.66 1.99 -7.83
C TYR A 174 -5.46 0.68 -7.72
N VAL A 175 -4.93 -0.42 -8.23
CA VAL A 175 -5.59 -1.75 -8.14
C VAL A 175 -5.80 -2.18 -6.69
N LYS A 176 -4.82 -1.92 -5.81
CA LYS A 176 -4.93 -2.16 -4.36
C LYS A 176 -5.97 -1.26 -3.70
N ALA A 177 -6.09 -0.01 -4.14
CA ALA A 177 -7.14 0.88 -3.65
C ALA A 177 -8.53 0.36 -4.03
N LEU A 178 -8.73 -0.04 -5.29
CA LEU A 178 -9.96 -0.67 -5.78
C LEU A 178 -10.28 -2.00 -5.08
N GLY A 179 -9.26 -2.71 -4.57
CA GLY A 179 -9.44 -3.99 -3.91
C GLY A 179 -9.82 -5.14 -4.83
N ILE A 180 -9.54 -5.05 -6.13
CA ILE A 180 -9.93 -6.04 -7.15
C ILE A 180 -8.87 -7.13 -7.43
N GLY A 181 -7.69 -7.00 -6.81
CA GLY A 181 -6.55 -7.90 -7.06
C GLY A 181 -5.96 -7.77 -8.46
N LEU A 182 -4.82 -8.43 -8.68
CA LEU A 182 -4.09 -8.38 -9.97
C LEU A 182 -4.68 -9.31 -11.07
N GLY A 183 -5.61 -10.16 -10.73
CA GLY A 183 -6.16 -11.15 -11.65
C GLY A 183 -6.88 -10.56 -12.86
N ARG A 184 -7.27 -9.29 -12.82
CA ARG A 184 -7.91 -8.58 -13.94
C ARG A 184 -6.92 -8.00 -14.96
N GLY A 185 -5.62 -8.04 -14.66
CA GLY A 185 -4.63 -7.27 -15.42
C GLY A 185 -4.62 -5.79 -15.05
N MET A 186 -3.78 -5.00 -15.70
CA MET A 186 -3.63 -3.56 -15.45
C MET A 186 -3.71 -2.72 -16.74
N ASP A 187 -4.06 -3.34 -17.85
CA ASP A 187 -4.15 -2.70 -19.19
C ASP A 187 -5.47 -1.97 -19.44
N PHE A 188 -6.45 -2.10 -18.54
CA PHE A 188 -7.76 -1.47 -18.68
C PHE A 188 -7.78 0.02 -18.32
N PHE A 189 -6.70 0.56 -17.76
CA PHE A 189 -6.54 1.97 -17.41
C PHE A 189 -5.09 2.43 -17.61
N SER A 190 -4.89 3.73 -17.72
CA SER A 190 -3.60 4.40 -17.82
C SER A 190 -3.33 5.29 -16.61
N VAL A 191 -2.04 5.43 -16.23
CA VAL A 191 -1.58 6.33 -15.15
C VAL A 191 -0.62 7.42 -15.66
N ARG A 192 -0.65 7.68 -16.96
CA ARG A 192 0.21 8.69 -17.60
C ARG A 192 -0.05 10.09 -17.01
N ASN A 193 1.03 10.85 -16.88
CA ASN A 193 1.01 12.22 -16.33
C ASN A 193 0.42 12.36 -14.91
N GLY A 194 0.43 11.27 -14.13
CA GLY A 194 -0.12 11.27 -12.77
C GLY A 194 -1.65 11.26 -12.70
N GLU A 195 -2.33 11.02 -13.82
CA GLU A 195 -3.78 10.91 -13.93
C GLU A 195 -4.18 9.45 -14.13
N ILE A 196 -5.32 9.06 -13.58
CA ILE A 196 -5.93 7.76 -13.82
C ILE A 196 -6.97 7.90 -14.91
N ILE A 197 -6.75 7.22 -16.04
CA ILE A 197 -7.62 7.30 -17.22
C ILE A 197 -8.15 5.89 -17.51
N GLU A 198 -9.44 5.68 -17.29
CA GLU A 198 -10.14 4.45 -17.65
C GLU A 198 -11.04 4.69 -18.88
N LYS A 199 -10.92 3.84 -19.92
CA LYS A 199 -11.70 3.92 -21.17
C LYS A 199 -11.67 5.31 -21.83
N GLY A 200 -10.50 5.98 -21.78
CA GLY A 200 -10.31 7.31 -22.36
C GLY A 200 -10.97 8.45 -21.58
N ARG A 201 -11.44 8.21 -20.37
CA ARG A 201 -11.99 9.22 -19.46
C ARG A 201 -11.15 9.30 -18.21
N ASN A 202 -10.84 10.51 -17.76
CA ASN A 202 -10.23 10.72 -16.46
C ASN A 202 -11.21 10.20 -15.39
N ASP A 203 -10.75 9.28 -14.55
CA ASP A 203 -11.54 8.75 -13.45
C ASP A 203 -11.60 9.80 -12.33
N GLN A 204 -12.66 10.59 -12.38
CA GLN A 204 -12.82 11.73 -11.49
C GLN A 204 -12.95 11.28 -10.03
N GLY A 205 -12.18 11.93 -9.16
CA GLY A 205 -12.18 11.67 -7.72
C GLY A 205 -11.02 10.81 -7.24
N TRP A 206 -10.27 10.18 -8.14
CA TRP A 206 -9.02 9.53 -7.81
C TRP A 206 -7.84 10.49 -7.81
N PHE A 207 -6.97 10.32 -6.85
CA PHE A 207 -5.72 11.06 -6.74
C PHE A 207 -4.57 10.07 -6.60
N LEU A 208 -3.52 10.32 -7.37
CA LEU A 208 -2.30 9.52 -7.42
C LEU A 208 -1.12 10.37 -6.97
N TYR A 209 -0.45 9.98 -5.90
CA TYR A 209 0.64 10.73 -5.31
C TYR A 209 1.93 9.91 -5.28
N PRO A 210 3.05 10.43 -5.83
CA PRO A 210 4.34 9.80 -5.68
C PRO A 210 4.87 9.97 -4.24
N VAL A 211 5.44 8.90 -3.70
CA VAL A 211 6.17 8.90 -2.42
C VAL A 211 7.65 8.81 -2.72
N ARG A 212 8.41 9.83 -2.33
CA ARG A 212 9.84 9.87 -2.66
C ARG A 212 10.64 8.98 -1.70
N ILE A 213 11.18 7.88 -2.22
CA ILE A 213 12.12 6.98 -1.54
C ILE A 213 13.28 6.76 -2.51
N LYS A 214 14.50 7.01 -2.08
CA LYS A 214 15.68 6.90 -2.96
C LYS A 214 15.86 5.45 -3.42
N GLY A 215 15.95 5.21 -4.73
CA GLY A 215 16.11 3.89 -5.33
C GLY A 215 14.80 3.09 -5.46
N TYR A 216 13.65 3.69 -5.16
CA TYR A 216 12.33 3.06 -5.23
C TYR A 216 11.34 3.90 -6.01
N ALA A 217 10.45 3.24 -6.74
CA ALA A 217 9.20 3.81 -7.20
C ALA A 217 8.10 3.53 -6.16
N ALA A 218 7.43 4.56 -5.68
CA ALA A 218 6.37 4.38 -4.68
C ALA A 218 5.23 5.36 -4.90
N TYR A 219 4.00 4.87 -4.77
CA TYR A 219 2.78 5.64 -5.01
C TYR A 219 1.69 5.34 -4.00
N VAL A 220 0.82 6.33 -3.84
CA VAL A 220 -0.43 6.24 -3.09
C VAL A 220 -1.57 6.61 -4.01
N ALA A 221 -2.56 5.75 -4.15
CA ALA A 221 -3.81 6.03 -4.82
C ALA A 221 -4.92 6.17 -3.77
N VAL A 222 -5.71 7.23 -3.87
CA VAL A 222 -6.84 7.48 -2.96
C VAL A 222 -8.05 7.99 -3.70
N HIS A 223 -9.22 7.60 -3.19
CA HIS A 223 -10.51 8.07 -3.66
C HIS A 223 -11.41 8.37 -2.46
N LYS A 224 -12.08 9.52 -2.47
CA LYS A 224 -13.04 9.85 -1.42
C LYS A 224 -14.31 9.01 -1.63
N LYS A 225 -14.65 8.18 -0.64
CA LYS A 225 -15.92 7.44 -0.66
C LYS A 225 -17.07 8.44 -0.75
N GLY A 226 -17.98 8.25 -1.70
CA GLY A 226 -19.20 9.06 -1.76
C GLY A 226 -20.00 8.86 -0.48
N ASP A 227 -20.70 9.91 -0.05
CA ASP A 227 -21.67 9.76 1.04
C ASP A 227 -22.74 8.75 0.60
N GLU A 228 -22.71 7.54 1.16
CA GLU A 228 -23.77 6.51 0.98
C GLU A 228 -25.12 6.94 1.58
N SER A 229 -25.30 8.23 1.89
CA SER A 229 -26.49 8.78 2.56
C SER A 229 -27.67 9.11 1.63
N ASN A 230 -27.63 8.72 0.34
CA ASN A 230 -28.76 8.92 -0.59
C ASN A 230 -29.20 7.61 -1.28
N GLY A 231 -29.65 6.64 -0.48
CA GLY A 231 -30.21 5.40 -0.98
C GLY A 231 -31.14 4.75 0.05
N LEU A 232 -32.26 5.42 0.35
CA LEU A 232 -33.49 4.84 0.91
C LEU A 232 -34.66 5.24 0.07
#